data_3c67381bf7d96fe8f95c9a2afccbf8ba
#
_entry.id   3c67381bf7d96fe8f95c9a2afccbf8ba
#
_cell.length_a   1.000
_cell.length_b   1.000
_cell.length_c   1.000
_cell.angle_alpha   90.00
_cell.angle_beta   90.00
_cell.angle_gamma   90.00
#
_symmetry.space_group_name_H-M   'P 1'
#
loop_
_entity.id
_entity.type
_entity.pdbx_description
1 polymer ?
#
loop_
_entity_poly.entity_id
_entity_poly.type
_entity_poly.pdbx_seq_one_letter_code
_entity_poly.pdbx_strand_id
1 'polypeptide(L)'
;MINKKLGNDFEQELCEILADAGYWAHNFANRKNGQPADIIAVKSGGAYLIDAKVCSYEVFPFRRIEENQQLAMDMWIECNNIEPYFALKCRNEIYMVGYITIKGLIKKGKKQLNLEDMNKYGT
;
A
#
# COMPACT_ATOMS: atom_id res chain seq x y z
N MET A 1 -16.98 -10.79 0.46
CA MET A 1 -16.92 -11.33 -0.90
C MET A 1 -16.63 -10.26 -1.93
N ILE A 2 -17.52 -9.29 -2.08
CA ILE A 2 -17.33 -8.21 -3.04
C ILE A 2 -16.04 -7.43 -2.75
N ASN A 3 -15.77 -7.12 -1.48
CA ASN A 3 -14.58 -6.37 -1.10
C ASN A 3 -13.30 -7.12 -1.41
N LYS A 4 -13.29 -8.45 -1.23
CA LYS A 4 -12.12 -9.27 -1.53
C LYS A 4 -11.85 -9.27 -3.03
N LYS A 5 -12.90 -9.39 -3.85
CA LYS A 5 -12.74 -9.36 -5.30
C LYS A 5 -12.21 -8.01 -5.77
N LEU A 6 -12.75 -6.90 -5.25
CA LEU A 6 -12.29 -5.57 -5.61
C LEU A 6 -10.82 -5.38 -5.24
N GLY A 7 -10.41 -5.88 -4.07
CA GLY A 7 -9.02 -5.83 -3.64
C GLY A 7 -8.11 -6.61 -4.56
N ASN A 8 -8.50 -7.84 -4.94
CA ASN A 8 -7.71 -8.68 -5.84
C ASN A 8 -7.59 -8.05 -7.22
N ASP A 9 -8.69 -7.50 -7.72
CA ASP A 9 -8.70 -6.84 -9.03
C ASP A 9 -7.76 -5.64 -9.03
N PHE A 10 -7.77 -4.86 -7.96
CA PHE A 10 -6.88 -3.71 -7.84
C PHE A 10 -5.40 -4.13 -7.74
N GLU A 11 -5.11 -5.19 -6.97
CA GLU A 11 -3.75 -5.70 -6.88
C GLU A 11 -3.20 -6.07 -8.26
N GLN A 12 -4.02 -6.76 -9.05
CA GLN A 12 -3.62 -7.15 -10.40
C GLN A 12 -3.47 -5.95 -11.32
N GLU A 13 -4.40 -5.02 -11.27
CA GLU A 13 -4.35 -3.76 -12.03
C GLU A 13 -3.05 -3.01 -11.70
N LEU A 14 -2.73 -2.89 -10.42
CA LEU A 14 -1.55 -2.18 -9.96
C LEU A 14 -0.27 -2.85 -10.47
N CYS A 15 -0.22 -4.18 -10.44
CA CYS A 15 0.93 -4.91 -11.00
C CYS A 15 1.12 -4.61 -12.48
N GLU A 16 0.03 -4.53 -13.24
CA GLU A 16 0.10 -4.22 -14.66
C GLU A 16 0.60 -2.79 -14.89
N ILE A 17 0.11 -1.84 -14.11
CA ILE A 17 0.56 -0.44 -14.18
C ILE A 17 2.05 -0.35 -13.88
N LEU A 18 2.51 -1.04 -12.84
CA LEU A 18 3.92 -1.04 -12.48
C LEU A 18 4.78 -1.70 -13.55
N ALA A 19 4.31 -2.80 -14.13
CA ALA A 19 5.04 -3.47 -15.21
C ALA A 19 5.17 -2.56 -16.41
N ASP A 20 4.11 -1.84 -16.77
CA ASP A 20 4.13 -0.90 -17.88
C ASP A 20 5.09 0.26 -17.61
N ALA A 21 5.31 0.59 -16.35
CA ALA A 21 6.25 1.64 -15.94
C ALA A 21 7.69 1.13 -15.81
N GLY A 22 7.94 -0.13 -16.15
CA GLY A 22 9.28 -0.70 -16.16
C GLY A 22 9.69 -1.43 -14.89
N TYR A 23 8.77 -1.68 -13.99
CA TYR A 23 9.05 -2.45 -12.77
C TYR A 23 8.90 -3.94 -13.02
N TRP A 24 9.71 -4.73 -12.34
CA TRP A 24 9.41 -6.14 -12.15
C TRP A 24 8.48 -6.19 -10.94
N ALA A 25 7.24 -6.60 -11.13
CA ALA A 25 6.25 -6.58 -10.07
C ALA A 25 5.68 -7.98 -9.85
N HIS A 26 5.59 -8.38 -8.59
CA HIS A 26 5.04 -9.67 -8.19
C HIS A 26 3.93 -9.47 -7.18
N ASN A 27 2.78 -10.05 -7.47
CA ASN A 27 1.62 -10.03 -6.59
C ASN A 27 1.67 -11.30 -5.72
N PHE A 28 1.80 -11.12 -4.41
CA PHE A 28 1.80 -12.26 -3.50
C PHE A 28 0.40 -12.84 -3.44
N ALA A 29 0.27 -14.13 -3.73
CA ALA A 29 -1.02 -14.78 -3.65
C ALA A 29 -1.59 -14.70 -2.24
N ASN A 30 -2.91 -14.50 -2.15
CA ASN A 30 -3.60 -14.44 -0.88
C ASN A 30 -3.47 -15.79 -0.15
N ARG A 31 -3.01 -15.76 1.10
CA ARG A 31 -2.78 -16.96 1.89
C ARG A 31 -3.42 -16.84 3.26
N LYS A 32 -3.63 -17.99 3.90
CA LYS A 32 -4.30 -18.04 5.20
C LYS A 32 -3.53 -17.33 6.30
N ASN A 33 -2.21 -17.31 6.21
CA ASN A 33 -1.37 -16.77 7.28
C ASN A 33 -1.06 -15.29 7.14
N GLY A 34 -1.78 -14.60 6.28
CA GLY A 34 -1.52 -13.19 6.03
C GLY A 34 -0.26 -12.97 5.21
N GLN A 35 -0.17 -11.81 4.61
CA GLN A 35 0.95 -11.41 3.79
C GLN A 35 1.63 -10.20 4.41
N PRO A 36 2.95 -10.06 4.28
CA PRO A 36 3.63 -8.84 4.73
C PRO A 36 3.19 -7.63 3.91
N ALA A 37 2.82 -7.88 2.66
CA ALA A 37 2.27 -6.88 1.75
C ALA A 37 1.69 -7.61 0.56
N ASP A 38 1.08 -6.87 -0.36
CA ASP A 38 0.44 -7.48 -1.53
C ASP A 38 1.38 -7.61 -2.72
N ILE A 39 2.29 -6.66 -2.88
CA ILE A 39 3.12 -6.56 -4.08
C ILE A 39 4.56 -6.21 -3.69
N ILE A 40 5.50 -6.80 -4.40
CA ILE A 40 6.87 -6.32 -4.42
C ILE A 40 7.18 -5.85 -5.84
N ALA A 41 7.77 -4.65 -5.96
CA ALA A 41 8.11 -4.06 -7.26
C ALA A 41 9.56 -3.65 -7.25
N VAL A 42 10.29 -4.03 -8.29
CA VAL A 42 11.73 -3.76 -8.39
C VAL A 42 12.04 -3.05 -9.70
N LYS A 43 12.83 -2.00 -9.60
CA LYS A 43 13.29 -1.27 -10.78
C LYS A 43 14.63 -0.62 -10.48
N SER A 44 15.58 -0.79 -11.37
CA SER A 44 16.89 -0.11 -11.29
C SER A 44 17.59 -0.30 -9.94
N GLY A 45 17.48 -1.49 -9.37
CA GLY A 45 18.11 -1.80 -8.09
C GLY A 45 17.34 -1.37 -6.86
N GLY A 46 16.20 -0.69 -7.02
CA GLY A 46 15.35 -0.31 -5.90
C GLY A 46 14.19 -1.27 -5.77
N ALA A 47 13.93 -1.75 -4.55
CA ALA A 47 12.81 -2.64 -4.27
C ALA A 47 11.79 -1.93 -3.41
N TYR A 48 10.52 -2.04 -3.80
CA TYR A 48 9.41 -1.40 -3.11
C TYR A 48 8.42 -2.44 -2.62
N LEU A 49 8.08 -2.37 -1.35
CA LEU A 49 7.04 -3.19 -0.76
C LEU A 49 5.76 -2.36 -0.75
N ILE A 50 4.68 -2.89 -1.32
CA ILE A 50 3.44 -2.13 -1.54
C ILE A 50 2.25 -2.92 -1.02
N ASP A 51 1.43 -2.27 -0.21
CA ASP A 51 0.15 -2.82 0.21
C ASP A 51 -0.96 -2.06 -0.50
N ALA A 52 -1.85 -2.79 -1.17
CA ALA A 52 -2.90 -2.20 -1.98
C ALA A 52 -4.23 -2.22 -1.23
N LYS A 53 -4.88 -1.06 -1.14
CA LYS A 53 -6.16 -0.92 -0.45
C LYS A 53 -7.16 -0.19 -1.35
N VAL A 54 -8.36 -0.75 -1.47
CA VAL A 54 -9.47 -0.03 -2.11
C VAL A 54 -10.20 0.73 -1.02
N CYS A 55 -10.39 2.02 -1.22
CA CYS A 55 -10.99 2.90 -0.22
C CYS A 55 -12.46 3.17 -0.54
N SER A 56 -13.32 2.85 0.41
CA SER A 56 -14.73 3.22 0.35
C SER A 56 -14.91 4.60 0.95
N TYR A 57 -15.89 5.34 0.47
CA TYR A 57 -16.24 6.65 1.03
C TYR A 57 -15.08 7.66 1.04
N GLU A 58 -14.10 7.46 0.15
CA GLU A 58 -12.97 8.39 -0.01
C GLU A 58 -12.13 8.59 1.25
N VAL A 59 -12.08 7.57 2.12
CA VAL A 59 -11.24 7.60 3.31
C VAL A 59 -10.48 6.30 3.46
N PHE A 60 -9.33 6.39 4.09
CA PHE A 60 -8.53 5.24 4.45
C PHE A 60 -8.30 5.27 5.97
N PRO A 61 -9.08 4.51 6.74
CA PRO A 61 -8.89 4.43 8.18
C PRO A 61 -7.60 3.67 8.51
N PHE A 62 -6.79 4.21 9.40
CA PHE A 62 -5.53 3.55 9.77
C PHE A 62 -5.73 2.23 10.48
N ARG A 63 -6.91 1.97 11.06
CA ARG A 63 -7.20 0.67 11.67
C ARG A 63 -7.22 -0.47 10.65
N ARG A 64 -7.28 -0.15 9.36
CA ARG A 64 -7.20 -1.17 8.30
C ARG A 64 -5.79 -1.70 8.10
N ILE A 65 -4.79 -1.06 8.69
CA ILE A 65 -3.41 -1.55 8.63
C ILE A 65 -3.26 -2.61 9.70
N GLU A 66 -3.02 -3.84 9.27
CA GLU A 66 -2.90 -4.97 10.19
C GLU A 66 -1.56 -4.95 10.91
N GLU A 67 -1.53 -5.52 12.12
CA GLU A 67 -0.31 -5.56 12.92
C GLU A 67 0.82 -6.28 12.21
N ASN A 68 0.53 -7.41 11.57
CA ASN A 68 1.56 -8.15 10.82
C ASN A 68 2.12 -7.33 9.67
N GLN A 69 1.31 -6.47 9.04
CA GLN A 69 1.77 -5.58 7.99
C GLN A 69 2.73 -4.52 8.54
N GLN A 70 2.38 -3.94 9.68
CA GLN A 70 3.24 -2.95 10.34
C GLN A 70 4.58 -3.56 10.73
N LEU A 71 4.56 -4.75 11.33
CA LEU A 71 5.78 -5.44 11.73
C LEU A 71 6.67 -5.73 10.52
N ALA A 72 6.08 -6.20 9.44
CA ALA A 72 6.84 -6.52 8.22
C ALA A 72 7.43 -5.26 7.59
N MET A 73 6.67 -4.19 7.55
CA MET A 73 7.14 -2.93 6.98
C MET A 73 8.24 -2.29 7.83
N ASP A 74 8.11 -2.38 9.15
CA ASP A 74 9.17 -1.90 10.05
C ASP A 74 10.46 -2.69 9.84
N MET A 75 10.36 -4.01 9.73
CA MET A 75 11.52 -4.86 9.48
C MET A 75 12.16 -4.56 8.13
N TRP A 76 11.34 -4.32 7.11
CA TRP A 76 11.82 -3.95 5.78
C TRP A 76 12.70 -2.68 5.84
N ILE A 77 12.25 -1.69 6.60
CA ILE A 77 13.00 -0.44 6.79
C ILE A 77 14.30 -0.71 7.56
N GLU A 78 14.24 -1.53 8.60
CA GLU A 78 15.42 -1.88 9.39
C GLU A 78 16.49 -2.58 8.56
N CYS A 79 16.08 -3.25 7.49
CA CYS A 79 17.01 -3.87 6.55
C CYS A 79 17.57 -2.88 5.52
N ASN A 80 17.38 -1.59 5.74
CA ASN A 80 17.89 -0.51 4.89
C ASN A 80 17.29 -0.47 3.49
N ASN A 81 16.06 -0.91 3.37
CA ASN A 81 15.34 -0.82 2.11
C ASN A 81 14.59 0.51 1.99
N ILE A 82 14.15 0.83 0.78
CA ILE A 82 13.31 2.00 0.52
C ILE A 82 12.01 1.81 1.28
N GLU A 83 11.44 2.91 1.82
CA GLU A 83 10.21 2.79 2.61
C GLU A 83 9.10 2.09 1.86
N PRO A 84 8.28 1.30 2.56
CA PRO A 84 7.09 0.69 1.96
C PRO A 84 6.04 1.74 1.63
N TYR A 85 5.13 1.39 0.74
CA TYR A 85 4.04 2.28 0.32
C TYR A 85 2.70 1.59 0.45
N PHE A 86 1.68 2.40 0.71
CA PHE A 86 0.29 2.01 0.55
C PHE A 86 -0.22 2.60 -0.76
N ALA A 87 -0.76 1.74 -1.62
CA ALA A 87 -1.43 2.17 -2.83
C ALA A 87 -2.91 2.22 -2.52
N LEU A 88 -3.48 3.41 -2.53
CA LEU A 88 -4.86 3.64 -2.14
C LEU A 88 -5.67 3.97 -3.39
N LYS A 89 -6.62 3.12 -3.73
CA LYS A 89 -7.51 3.37 -4.85
C LYS A 89 -8.80 3.99 -4.33
N CYS A 90 -9.02 5.23 -4.72
CA CYS A 90 -10.21 6.00 -4.38
C CYS A 90 -10.87 6.43 -5.67
N ARG A 91 -12.09 5.96 -5.92
CA ARG A 91 -12.76 6.17 -7.20
C ARG A 91 -11.89 5.55 -8.30
N ASN A 92 -11.45 6.33 -9.28
CA ASN A 92 -10.58 5.87 -10.35
C ASN A 92 -9.16 6.39 -10.21
N GLU A 93 -8.83 6.96 -9.05
CA GLU A 93 -7.49 7.50 -8.79
C GLU A 93 -6.72 6.59 -7.85
N ILE A 94 -5.41 6.50 -8.06
CA ILE A 94 -4.52 5.73 -7.21
C ILE A 94 -3.52 6.69 -6.56
N TYR A 95 -3.44 6.61 -5.23
CA TYR A 95 -2.53 7.46 -4.44
C TYR A 95 -1.50 6.57 -3.77
N MET A 96 -0.22 6.89 -3.98
CA MET A 96 0.88 6.16 -3.33
C MET A 96 1.31 6.96 -2.11
N VAL A 97 1.08 6.43 -0.93
CA VAL A 97 1.41 7.12 0.33
C VAL A 97 2.45 6.32 1.10
N GLY A 98 3.55 6.96 1.46
CA GLY A 98 4.64 6.30 2.16
C GLY A 98 4.26 5.88 3.58
N TYR A 99 4.76 4.73 3.97
CA TYR A 99 4.52 4.17 5.30
C TYR A 99 5.05 5.10 6.41
N ILE A 100 6.20 5.71 6.19
CA ILE A 100 6.80 6.62 7.18
C ILE A 100 5.88 7.83 7.42
N THR A 101 5.30 8.36 6.35
CA THR A 101 4.33 9.44 6.45
C THR A 101 3.13 9.02 7.30
N ILE A 102 2.59 7.84 7.02
CA ILE A 102 1.43 7.33 7.76
C ILE A 102 1.76 7.14 9.24
N LYS A 103 2.93 6.57 9.55
CA LYS A 103 3.36 6.39 10.95
C LYS A 103 3.44 7.73 11.66
N GLY A 104 3.98 8.74 11.00
CA GLY A 104 4.08 10.08 11.56
C GLY A 104 2.72 10.68 11.87
N LEU A 105 1.75 10.48 10.98
CA LEU A 105 0.39 10.98 11.17
C LEU A 105 -0.32 10.26 12.32
N ILE A 106 -0.14 8.94 12.42
CA ILE A 106 -0.69 8.16 13.53
C ILE A 106 -0.12 8.69 14.86
N LYS A 107 1.16 8.95 14.90
CA LYS A 107 1.84 9.46 16.09
C LYS A 107 1.28 10.81 16.54
N LYS A 108 0.82 11.62 15.58
CA LYS A 108 0.20 12.92 15.86
C LYS A 108 -1.28 12.79 16.23
N GLY A 109 -1.81 11.59 16.29
CA GLY A 109 -3.20 11.35 16.67
C GLY A 109 -4.19 11.30 15.54
N LYS A 110 -3.73 11.39 14.28
CA LYS A 110 -4.62 11.26 13.13
C LYS A 110 -5.07 9.81 13.01
N LYS A 111 -6.31 9.60 12.60
CA LYS A 111 -6.90 8.25 12.57
C LYS A 111 -7.21 7.76 11.16
N GLN A 112 -7.14 8.64 10.17
CA GLN A 112 -7.46 8.27 8.80
C GLN A 112 -6.93 9.31 7.82
N LEU A 113 -6.86 8.91 6.54
CA LEU A 113 -6.62 9.85 5.45
C LEU A 113 -7.95 10.07 4.72
N ASN A 114 -8.31 11.31 4.49
CA ASN A 114 -9.40 11.65 3.58
C ASN A 114 -8.81 11.99 2.21
N LEU A 115 -9.66 12.35 1.25
CA LEU A 115 -9.19 12.63 -0.11
C LEU A 115 -8.21 13.79 -0.16
N GLU A 116 -8.45 14.83 0.64
CA GLU A 116 -7.54 15.97 0.72
C GLU A 116 -6.17 15.54 1.24
N ASP A 117 -6.14 14.69 2.26
CA ASP A 117 -4.89 14.13 2.78
C ASP A 117 -4.16 13.30 1.72
N MET A 118 -4.88 12.49 0.96
CA MET A 118 -4.29 11.67 -0.09
C MET A 118 -3.66 12.55 -1.16
N ASN A 119 -4.30 13.66 -1.52
CA ASN A 119 -3.73 14.61 -2.47
C ASN A 119 -2.50 15.31 -1.92
N LYS A 120 -2.48 15.58 -0.60
CA LYS A 120 -1.36 16.27 0.03
C LYS A 120 -0.16 15.38 0.23
N TYR A 121 -0.36 14.15 0.67
CA TYR A 121 0.73 13.24 1.06
C TYR A 121 1.04 12.18 0.03
N GLY A 122 0.16 11.95 -0.91
CA GLY A 122 0.36 10.94 -1.95
C GLY A 122 1.09 11.50 -3.16
N THR A 123 1.54 10.58 -3.98
CA THR A 123 2.19 10.91 -5.25
C THR A 123 1.49 10.23 -6.42
#